data_1932c1e240df99096d34c945bcdb6f6e
#
_entry.id   1932c1e240df99096d34c945bcdb6f6e
#
_cell.length_a   1.000
_cell.length_b   1.000
_cell.length_c   1.000
_cell.angle_alpha   90.00
_cell.angle_beta   90.00
_cell.angle_gamma   90.00
#
_symmetry.space_group_name_H-M   'P 1'
#
loop_
_entity.id
_entity.type
_entity.pdbx_description
1 polymer ?
#
loop_
_entity_poly.entity_id
_entity_poly.type
_entity_poly.pdbx_seq_one_letter_code
_entity_poly.pdbx_strand_id
1 'polypeptide(L)'
;AAGKPVIVARTFSKIYGMAGQRLGYGLMPADMAMDMRKTGRLSNVNYLGLVGGIASVKDTAHFEKMRATMIRGRQKLVAMAADLGRPIAPDPQGSFIYMDVGMPAKDFASKMMDRGVRVVGERWSDLPNWTRICVGLDHEIDKCHAAAKEVLTSI
;
A
#
# COMPACT_ATOMS: atom_id res chain seq x y z
N ALA A 1 -8.98 -24.78 -8.73
CA ALA A 1 -7.54 -24.66 -8.95
C ALA A 1 -7.18 -25.52 -10.17
N ALA A 2 -6.46 -24.93 -11.15
CA ALA A 2 -6.10 -25.60 -12.41
C ALA A 2 -4.91 -26.60 -12.26
N GLY A 3 -4.67 -27.16 -11.07
CA GLY A 3 -3.57 -28.10 -10.79
C GLY A 3 -2.15 -27.55 -10.98
N LYS A 4 -2.03 -26.23 -11.14
CA LYS A 4 -0.70 -25.59 -11.32
C LYS A 4 -0.03 -25.35 -9.97
N PRO A 5 1.31 -25.47 -9.87
CA PRO A 5 2.07 -25.20 -8.65
C PRO A 5 2.17 -23.67 -8.41
N VAL A 6 1.15 -23.08 -7.81
CA VAL A 6 1.07 -21.65 -7.54
C VAL A 6 0.99 -21.40 -6.04
N ILE A 7 1.77 -20.45 -5.54
CA ILE A 7 1.71 -19.95 -4.16
C ILE A 7 1.09 -18.55 -4.18
N VAL A 8 0.01 -18.36 -3.44
CA VAL A 8 -0.60 -17.06 -3.20
C VAL A 8 -0.23 -16.59 -1.81
N ALA A 9 0.69 -15.63 -1.70
CA ALA A 9 1.09 -15.04 -0.43
C ALA A 9 0.15 -13.89 -0.04
N ARG A 10 -0.23 -13.83 1.23
CA ARG A 10 -1.05 -12.78 1.82
C ARG A 10 -0.38 -12.22 3.09
N THR A 11 -0.67 -10.98 3.40
CA THR A 11 -0.08 -10.29 4.55
C THR A 11 -1.14 -9.66 5.45
N PHE A 12 -0.88 -9.65 6.74
CA PHE A 12 -1.65 -8.88 7.72
C PHE A 12 -1.13 -7.43 7.88
N SER A 13 -0.05 -7.08 7.20
CA SER A 13 0.62 -5.78 7.37
C SER A 13 -0.15 -4.58 6.83
N LYS A 14 -1.17 -4.77 5.99
CA LYS A 14 -1.89 -3.67 5.30
C LYS A 14 -3.30 -3.53 5.85
N ILE A 15 -4.29 -4.16 5.23
CA ILE A 15 -5.72 -4.00 5.55
C ILE A 15 -6.07 -4.34 7.01
N TYR A 16 -5.33 -5.25 7.63
CA TYR A 16 -5.51 -5.62 9.05
C TYR A 16 -4.69 -4.73 10.02
N GLY A 17 -3.89 -3.79 9.54
CA GLY A 17 -3.12 -2.88 10.38
C GLY A 17 -1.99 -3.51 11.20
N MET A 18 -1.59 -4.75 10.92
CA MET A 18 -0.69 -5.55 11.76
C MET A 18 0.76 -5.60 11.24
N ALA A 19 1.25 -4.51 10.64
CA ALA A 19 2.58 -4.49 10.04
C ALA A 19 3.70 -4.85 11.03
N GLY A 20 3.61 -4.37 12.27
CA GLY A 20 4.57 -4.64 13.35
C GLY A 20 4.58 -6.10 13.82
N GLN A 21 3.49 -6.82 13.62
CA GLN A 21 3.36 -8.22 14.05
C GLN A 21 4.06 -9.23 13.13
N ARG A 22 4.53 -8.81 11.96
CA ARG A 22 5.27 -9.64 11.00
C ARG A 22 4.53 -10.92 10.64
N LEU A 23 3.22 -10.84 10.38
CA LEU A 23 2.33 -11.96 10.11
C LEU A 23 1.89 -11.98 8.64
N GLY A 24 1.87 -13.18 8.06
CA GLY A 24 1.36 -13.47 6.73
C GLY A 24 1.04 -14.95 6.59
N TYR A 25 0.45 -15.33 5.47
CA TYR A 25 0.16 -16.73 5.15
C TYR A 25 0.28 -16.98 3.65
N GLY A 26 0.51 -18.24 3.30
CA GLY A 26 0.51 -18.72 1.92
C GLY A 26 -0.59 -19.74 1.69
N LEU A 27 -1.25 -19.64 0.56
CA LEU A 27 -2.16 -20.65 0.01
C LEU A 27 -1.44 -21.37 -1.13
N MET A 28 -1.31 -22.67 -1.04
CA MET A 28 -0.54 -23.48 -2.00
C MET A 28 -1.05 -24.92 -2.02
N PRO A 29 -0.67 -25.75 -3.00
CA PRO A 29 -0.89 -27.20 -2.97
C PRO A 29 -0.32 -27.84 -1.69
N ALA A 30 -0.99 -28.89 -1.21
CA ALA A 30 -0.66 -29.51 0.09
C ALA A 30 0.75 -30.12 0.13
N ASP A 31 1.22 -30.71 -0.96
CA ASP A 31 2.56 -31.24 -1.13
C ASP A 31 3.63 -30.14 -0.98
N MET A 32 3.46 -29.00 -1.66
CA MET A 32 4.33 -27.84 -1.50
C MET A 32 4.32 -27.29 -0.07
N ALA A 33 3.15 -27.23 0.58
CA ALA A 33 3.06 -26.79 1.97
C ALA A 33 3.81 -27.73 2.92
N MET A 34 3.76 -29.03 2.68
CA MET A 34 4.52 -30.03 3.45
C MET A 34 6.02 -29.88 3.26
N ASP A 35 6.48 -29.63 2.04
CA ASP A 35 7.91 -29.44 1.77
C ASP A 35 8.43 -28.13 2.36
N MET A 36 7.66 -27.04 2.28
CA MET A 36 8.02 -25.80 2.96
C MET A 36 8.09 -25.94 4.49
N ARG A 37 7.21 -26.77 5.09
CA ARG A 37 7.28 -27.06 6.53
C ARG A 37 8.55 -27.79 6.95
N LYS A 38 9.07 -28.70 6.11
CA LYS A 38 10.33 -29.42 6.37
C LYS A 38 11.54 -28.49 6.41
N THR A 39 11.52 -27.43 5.60
CA THR A 39 12.62 -26.46 5.47
C THR A 39 12.45 -25.23 6.36
N GLY A 40 11.22 -24.96 6.82
CA GLY A 40 10.89 -23.84 7.69
C GLY A 40 11.36 -24.05 9.13
N ARG A 41 11.68 -22.95 9.82
CA ARG A 41 11.93 -23.01 11.26
C ARG A 41 10.62 -23.23 12.02
N LEU A 42 10.62 -24.13 12.98
CA LEU A 42 9.56 -24.26 13.96
C LEU A 42 9.46 -22.95 14.77
N SER A 43 8.25 -22.51 15.09
CA SER A 43 7.99 -21.32 15.92
C SER A 43 8.40 -19.95 15.31
N ASN A 44 8.31 -19.80 13.99
CA ASN A 44 8.60 -18.54 13.30
C ASN A 44 7.56 -17.43 13.53
N VAL A 45 6.34 -17.79 13.95
CA VAL A 45 5.24 -16.84 14.15
C VAL A 45 5.18 -16.48 15.63
N ASN A 46 5.24 -15.19 15.95
CA ASN A 46 5.08 -14.74 17.32
C ASN A 46 3.64 -14.99 17.81
N TYR A 47 3.48 -15.34 19.09
CA TYR A 47 2.20 -15.73 19.66
C TYR A 47 1.16 -14.59 19.62
N LEU A 48 1.56 -13.36 19.94
CA LEU A 48 0.66 -12.19 19.91
C LEU A 48 0.16 -11.91 18.49
N GLY A 49 1.05 -12.04 17.49
CA GLY A 49 0.69 -11.94 16.08
C GLY A 49 -0.33 -13.00 15.68
N LEU A 50 -0.16 -14.24 16.14
CA LEU A 50 -1.09 -15.33 15.84
C LEU A 50 -2.49 -15.08 16.45
N VAL A 51 -2.56 -14.72 17.73
CA VAL A 51 -3.82 -14.41 18.40
C VAL A 51 -4.53 -13.22 17.75
N GLY A 52 -3.79 -12.14 17.48
CA GLY A 52 -4.31 -10.96 16.80
C GLY A 52 -4.76 -11.27 15.38
N GLY A 53 -4.01 -12.09 14.64
CA GLY A 53 -4.36 -12.53 13.30
C GLY A 53 -5.65 -13.33 13.24
N ILE A 54 -5.84 -14.27 14.17
CA ILE A 54 -7.09 -15.05 14.29
C ILE A 54 -8.28 -14.13 14.57
N ALA A 55 -8.12 -13.19 15.52
CA ALA A 55 -9.16 -12.22 15.85
C ALA A 55 -9.51 -11.35 14.62
N SER A 56 -8.48 -10.83 13.92
CA SER A 56 -8.65 -9.99 12.74
C SER A 56 -9.37 -10.67 11.58
N VAL A 57 -9.11 -11.96 11.35
CA VAL A 57 -9.81 -12.72 10.28
C VAL A 57 -11.28 -12.96 10.65
N LYS A 58 -11.60 -13.06 11.94
CA LYS A 58 -12.99 -13.22 12.41
C LYS A 58 -13.79 -11.92 12.38
N ASP A 59 -13.12 -10.77 12.45
CA ASP A 59 -13.77 -9.44 12.39
C ASP A 59 -14.01 -9.02 10.94
N THR A 60 -14.99 -9.65 10.32
CA THR A 60 -15.39 -9.36 8.94
C THR A 60 -15.94 -7.95 8.76
N ALA A 61 -16.62 -7.42 9.78
CA ALA A 61 -17.18 -6.06 9.75
C ALA A 61 -16.07 -5.00 9.64
N HIS A 62 -15.03 -5.13 10.46
CA HIS A 62 -13.86 -4.25 10.37
C HIS A 62 -13.14 -4.40 9.02
N PHE A 63 -12.96 -5.63 8.56
CA PHE A 63 -12.32 -5.89 7.25
C PHE A 63 -13.05 -5.18 6.10
N GLU A 64 -14.38 -5.31 6.00
CA GLU A 64 -15.16 -4.66 4.94
C GLU A 64 -15.16 -3.14 5.05
N LYS A 65 -15.22 -2.60 6.27
CA LYS A 65 -15.06 -1.16 6.51
C LYS A 65 -13.71 -0.65 6.00
N MET A 66 -12.62 -1.34 6.34
CA MET A 66 -11.26 -0.96 5.88
C MET A 66 -11.11 -1.11 4.37
N ARG A 67 -11.66 -2.18 3.80
CA ARG A 67 -11.67 -2.40 2.35
C ARG A 67 -12.38 -1.26 1.61
N ALA A 68 -13.57 -0.88 2.06
CA ALA A 68 -14.31 0.24 1.48
C ALA A 68 -13.54 1.56 1.60
N THR A 69 -12.91 1.82 2.75
CA THR A 69 -12.07 3.00 2.97
C THR A 69 -10.88 3.04 2.02
N MET A 70 -10.19 1.91 1.81
CA MET A 70 -9.06 1.83 0.87
C MET A 70 -9.49 2.06 -0.58
N ILE A 71 -10.63 1.50 -0.99
CA ILE A 71 -11.16 1.72 -2.34
C ILE A 71 -11.49 3.19 -2.55
N ARG A 72 -12.25 3.80 -1.64
CA ARG A 72 -12.64 5.21 -1.71
C ARG A 72 -11.41 6.13 -1.71
N GLY A 73 -10.47 5.92 -0.81
CA GLY A 73 -9.25 6.74 -0.73
C GLY A 73 -8.40 6.64 -1.99
N ARG A 74 -8.28 5.44 -2.59
CA ARG A 74 -7.60 5.28 -3.87
C ARG A 74 -8.30 6.03 -5.00
N GLN A 75 -9.63 5.98 -5.05
CA GLN A 75 -10.41 6.75 -6.02
C GLN A 75 -10.19 8.27 -5.86
N LYS A 76 -10.12 8.77 -4.63
CA LYS A 76 -9.78 10.18 -4.36
C LYS A 76 -8.37 10.53 -4.85
N LEU A 77 -7.37 9.66 -4.65
CA LEU A 77 -6.02 9.88 -5.15
C LEU A 77 -5.95 9.87 -6.69
N VAL A 78 -6.71 9.00 -7.34
CA VAL A 78 -6.83 8.99 -8.82
C VAL A 78 -7.47 10.28 -9.32
N ALA A 79 -8.55 10.74 -8.68
CA ALA A 79 -9.20 12.01 -9.01
C ALA A 79 -8.27 13.21 -8.78
N MET A 80 -7.50 13.21 -7.69
CA MET A 80 -6.46 14.21 -7.41
C MET A 80 -5.43 14.28 -8.54
N ALA A 81 -4.90 13.14 -8.98
CA ALA A 81 -3.94 13.10 -10.07
C ALA A 81 -4.51 13.65 -11.39
N ALA A 82 -5.77 13.33 -11.68
CA ALA A 82 -6.49 13.85 -12.84
C ALA A 82 -6.69 15.39 -12.76
N ASP A 83 -7.10 15.92 -11.60
CA ASP A 83 -7.24 17.38 -11.38
C ASP A 83 -5.91 18.12 -11.54
N LEU A 84 -4.82 17.49 -11.12
CA LEU A 84 -3.47 18.01 -11.26
C LEU A 84 -2.88 17.82 -12.66
N GLY A 85 -3.58 17.16 -13.59
CA GLY A 85 -3.10 16.83 -14.93
C GLY A 85 -1.86 15.92 -14.92
N ARG A 86 -1.71 15.05 -13.93
CA ARG A 86 -0.54 14.20 -13.74
C ARG A 86 -0.82 12.72 -14.07
N PRO A 87 0.05 12.09 -14.88
CA PRO A 87 -0.08 10.68 -15.21
C PRO A 87 0.09 9.81 -13.96
N ILE A 88 -0.62 8.70 -13.92
CA ILE A 88 -0.46 7.64 -12.91
C ILE A 88 -0.16 6.31 -13.57
N ALA A 89 0.46 5.39 -12.82
CA ALA A 89 0.58 4.00 -13.26
C ALA A 89 -0.83 3.40 -13.49
N PRO A 90 -1.03 2.63 -14.57
CA PRO A 90 -2.34 2.15 -14.96
C PRO A 90 -2.92 1.19 -13.91
N ASP A 91 -4.24 1.18 -13.80
CA ASP A 91 -5.04 0.26 -12.98
C ASP A 91 -4.51 0.03 -11.55
N PRO A 92 -4.39 1.06 -10.72
CA PRO A 92 -3.89 0.91 -9.36
C PRO A 92 -4.84 0.07 -8.51
N GLN A 93 -4.39 -1.07 -7.98
CA GLN A 93 -5.16 -1.97 -7.12
C GLN A 93 -4.70 -1.95 -5.66
N GLY A 94 -3.54 -1.36 -5.38
CA GLY A 94 -2.95 -1.29 -4.04
C GLY A 94 -3.53 -0.17 -3.15
N SER A 95 -2.93 0.00 -1.98
CA SER A 95 -3.21 1.10 -1.04
C SER A 95 -2.41 2.36 -1.36
N PHE A 96 -2.06 2.58 -2.61
CA PHE A 96 -1.28 3.72 -3.09
C PHE A 96 -1.48 3.89 -4.60
N ILE A 97 -1.09 5.05 -5.10
CA ILE A 97 -0.86 5.31 -6.52
C ILE A 97 0.62 5.63 -6.76
N TYR A 98 1.12 5.39 -7.96
CA TYR A 98 2.33 5.99 -8.50
C TYR A 98 1.93 7.11 -9.44
N MET A 99 2.51 8.29 -9.26
CA MET A 99 2.19 9.50 -10.01
C MET A 99 3.48 10.14 -10.52
N ASP A 100 3.51 10.47 -11.80
CA ASP A 100 4.56 11.31 -12.39
C ASP A 100 4.29 12.78 -12.03
N VAL A 101 5.17 13.38 -11.26
CA VAL A 101 5.02 14.76 -10.79
C VAL A 101 5.69 15.79 -11.74
N GLY A 102 6.34 15.33 -12.82
CA GLY A 102 6.97 16.19 -13.82
C GLY A 102 8.21 16.96 -13.33
N MET A 103 8.72 16.61 -12.16
CA MET A 103 9.94 17.11 -11.55
C MET A 103 10.63 16.00 -10.76
N PRO A 104 11.91 16.11 -10.34
CA PRO A 104 12.54 15.11 -9.52
C PRO A 104 11.72 14.79 -8.26
N ALA A 105 11.37 13.51 -8.10
CA ALA A 105 10.46 13.07 -7.02
C ALA A 105 11.00 13.37 -5.61
N LYS A 106 12.35 13.42 -5.44
CA LYS A 106 12.97 13.82 -4.18
C LYS A 106 12.72 15.31 -3.86
N ASP A 107 12.75 16.18 -4.89
CA ASP A 107 12.52 17.62 -4.72
C ASP A 107 11.03 17.88 -4.45
N PHE A 108 10.15 17.17 -5.16
CA PHE A 108 8.72 17.16 -4.85
C PHE A 108 8.45 16.73 -3.41
N ALA A 109 9.03 15.61 -2.97
CA ALA A 109 8.86 15.11 -1.61
C ALA A 109 9.37 16.09 -0.54
N SER A 110 10.46 16.80 -0.81
CA SER A 110 10.98 17.87 0.08
C SER A 110 9.97 19.01 0.19
N LYS A 111 9.51 19.56 -0.96
CA LYS A 111 8.52 20.65 -0.97
C LYS A 111 7.17 20.27 -0.35
N MET A 112 6.76 19.00 -0.49
CA MET A 112 5.57 18.46 0.18
C MET A 112 5.78 18.37 1.69
N MET A 113 6.98 17.97 2.15
CA MET A 113 7.32 17.91 3.57
C MET A 113 7.28 19.29 4.22
N ASP A 114 7.74 20.34 3.53
CA ASP A 114 7.65 21.74 4.01
C ASP A 114 6.19 22.18 4.28
N ARG A 115 5.22 21.50 3.63
CA ARG A 115 3.78 21.68 3.81
C ARG A 115 3.15 20.66 4.77
N GLY A 116 3.99 19.90 5.47
CA GLY A 116 3.57 18.89 6.43
C GLY A 116 2.88 17.67 5.80
N VAL A 117 3.26 17.34 4.55
CA VAL A 117 2.77 16.15 3.83
C VAL A 117 3.95 15.27 3.44
N ARG A 118 3.99 14.06 3.99
CA ARG A 118 5.04 13.09 3.68
C ARG A 118 4.63 12.18 2.53
N VAL A 119 5.34 12.24 1.42
CA VAL A 119 5.25 11.32 0.30
C VAL A 119 6.57 10.59 0.08
N VAL A 120 6.58 9.54 -0.72
CA VAL A 120 7.83 8.83 -1.04
C VAL A 120 8.54 9.60 -2.15
N GLY A 121 9.80 9.97 -1.92
CA GLY A 121 10.67 10.55 -2.94
C GLY A 121 11.09 9.51 -4.01
N GLU A 122 12.21 9.75 -4.65
CA GLU A 122 12.77 8.81 -5.64
C GLU A 122 12.95 7.42 -5.03
N ARG A 123 12.44 6.40 -5.72
CA ARG A 123 12.56 5.01 -5.32
C ARG A 123 13.32 4.16 -6.33
N TRP A 124 13.25 4.53 -7.59
CA TRP A 124 13.93 3.87 -8.69
C TRP A 124 14.62 4.91 -9.56
N SER A 125 15.88 4.68 -9.86
CA SER A 125 16.73 5.60 -10.64
C SER A 125 16.25 5.80 -12.08
N ASP A 126 15.54 4.82 -12.65
CA ASP A 126 14.94 4.86 -13.99
C ASP A 126 13.58 5.59 -14.04
N LEU A 127 13.01 5.93 -12.88
CA LEU A 127 11.75 6.67 -12.74
C LEU A 127 11.93 7.90 -11.83
N PRO A 128 12.80 8.85 -12.14
CA PRO A 128 13.20 9.92 -11.23
C PRO A 128 12.08 10.88 -10.85
N ASN A 129 11.05 11.01 -11.71
CA ASN A 129 9.92 11.91 -11.49
C ASN A 129 8.69 11.20 -10.86
N TRP A 130 8.78 9.91 -10.59
CA TRP A 130 7.65 9.14 -10.07
C TRP A 130 7.68 9.06 -8.55
N THR A 131 6.62 9.54 -7.94
CA THR A 131 6.39 9.43 -6.50
C THR A 131 5.30 8.42 -6.17
N ARG A 132 5.39 7.80 -4.98
CA ARG A 132 4.33 6.96 -4.45
C ARG A 132 3.55 7.71 -3.38
N ILE A 133 2.24 7.84 -3.60
CA ILE A 133 1.32 8.46 -2.64
C ILE A 133 0.41 7.36 -2.09
N CYS A 134 0.44 7.15 -0.78
CA CYS A 134 -0.36 6.15 -0.10
C CYS A 134 -1.76 6.69 0.23
N VAL A 135 -2.75 5.80 0.25
CA VAL A 135 -4.08 6.11 0.77
C VAL A 135 -3.97 6.46 2.25
N GLY A 136 -4.53 7.60 2.61
CA GLY A 136 -4.72 8.09 3.97
C GLY A 136 -6.20 8.26 4.29
N LEU A 137 -6.48 8.96 5.38
CA LEU A 137 -7.83 9.42 5.71
C LEU A 137 -8.27 10.52 4.73
N ASP A 138 -9.59 10.75 4.63
CA ASP A 138 -10.12 11.71 3.64
C ASP A 138 -9.50 13.10 3.78
N HIS A 139 -9.36 13.62 5.00
CA HIS A 139 -8.75 14.93 5.26
C HIS A 139 -7.24 14.96 4.97
N GLU A 140 -6.53 13.83 5.12
CA GLU A 140 -5.11 13.70 4.77
C GLU A 140 -4.91 13.75 3.25
N ILE A 141 -5.81 13.10 2.50
CA ILE A 141 -5.79 13.14 1.03
C ILE A 141 -6.12 14.56 0.55
N ASP A 142 -7.08 15.23 1.16
CA ASP A 142 -7.44 16.61 0.81
C ASP A 142 -6.27 17.58 1.08
N LYS A 143 -5.58 17.42 2.22
CA LYS A 143 -4.34 18.15 2.52
C LYS A 143 -3.24 17.85 1.51
N CYS A 144 -3.07 16.58 1.14
CA CYS A 144 -2.09 16.17 0.14
C CYS A 144 -2.38 16.82 -1.22
N HIS A 145 -3.64 16.84 -1.63
CA HIS A 145 -4.09 17.49 -2.88
C HIS A 145 -3.76 18.99 -2.89
N ALA A 146 -4.14 19.71 -1.85
CA ALA A 146 -3.85 21.15 -1.73
C ALA A 146 -2.35 21.44 -1.79
N ALA A 147 -1.55 20.71 -1.02
CA ALA A 147 -0.10 20.85 -1.02
C ALA A 147 0.53 20.53 -2.40
N ALA A 148 0.08 19.45 -3.04
CA ALA A 148 0.57 19.06 -4.36
C ALA A 148 0.23 20.12 -5.42
N LYS A 149 -0.98 20.69 -5.37
CA LYS A 149 -1.39 21.78 -6.27
C LYS A 149 -0.48 22.99 -6.14
N GLU A 150 -0.20 23.46 -4.93
CA GLU A 150 0.72 24.57 -4.69
C GLU A 150 2.13 24.28 -5.22
N VAL A 151 2.67 23.08 -4.94
CA VAL A 151 4.02 22.70 -5.37
C VAL A 151 4.13 22.65 -6.89
N LEU A 152 3.10 22.10 -7.57
CA LEU A 152 3.12 21.88 -9.02
C LEU A 152 2.72 23.11 -9.85
N THR A 153 2.03 24.10 -9.25
CA THR A 153 1.72 25.39 -9.91
C THR A 153 2.82 26.44 -9.71
N SER A 154 3.78 26.18 -8.83
CA SER A 154 4.92 27.07 -8.56
C SER A 154 6.14 26.76 -9.44
N ILE A 155 5.95 25.93 -10.48
CA ILE A 155 6.93 25.58 -11.50
C ILE A 155 6.58 26.33 -12.78
#